data_0ba4462bef4a40f786cfd1d906cdf0da
#
_entry.id   0ba4462bef4a40f786cfd1d906cdf0da
#
_cell.length_a   1.000
_cell.length_b   1.000
_cell.length_c   1.000
_cell.angle_alpha   90.00
_cell.angle_beta   90.00
_cell.angle_gamma   90.00
#
_symmetry.space_group_name_H-M   'P 1'
#
loop_
_entity.id
_entity.type
_entity.pdbx_description
1 polymer ?
#
loop_
_entity_poly.entity_id
_entity_poly.type
_entity_poly.pdbx_seq_one_letter_code
_entity_poly.pdbx_strand_id
1 'polypeptide(L)'
;MKDFIVNDEESLAKMLARVRAAQEKFATYTQEQVDKIFFHAAVAANKMRIPLAKMAVEETGMGVVEDKVIKNHYAAEYIYNAYKDTKTCGVIERDEGFGLTRIAEPVGVLAAVIPTTNPTSTAIFKSLICLKTRNGLIISPHPRAKKCTIEAARIVLEAAVEAGAPEDIIGWIDQPTVPLSGMIMREADMILATGGPGMVKAAYSSGKPALGVGAGNTPAIIDSSADIKLAASSILHSKTFDNGMICASEQSTIVLADVYDEFKKEMQLRGAYFLTPEETEKVR
;
A
#
# COMPACT_ATOMS: atom_id res chain seq x y z
N MET A 1 17.65 3.54 -15.84
CA MET A 1 17.68 3.22 -14.39
C MET A 1 18.30 4.36 -13.60
N LYS A 2 17.91 4.50 -12.32
CA LYS A 2 18.48 5.48 -11.40
C LYS A 2 19.98 5.26 -11.22
N ASP A 3 20.77 6.26 -11.57
CA ASP A 3 22.25 6.26 -11.61
C ASP A 3 22.89 7.02 -10.44
N PHE A 4 22.09 7.43 -9.43
CA PHE A 4 22.55 8.15 -8.25
C PHE A 4 21.74 7.77 -7.00
N ILE A 5 22.34 8.00 -5.82
CA ILE A 5 21.74 7.75 -4.52
C ILE A 5 21.00 9.00 -4.04
N VAL A 6 19.76 8.85 -3.59
CA VAL A 6 18.99 9.93 -2.97
C VAL A 6 19.13 9.85 -1.45
N ASN A 7 19.92 10.76 -0.88
CA ASN A 7 20.26 10.79 0.54
C ASN A 7 20.22 12.19 1.17
N ASP A 8 20.02 13.23 0.35
CA ASP A 8 19.94 14.63 0.76
C ASP A 8 18.91 15.41 -0.07
N GLU A 9 18.67 16.66 0.26
CA GLU A 9 17.68 17.51 -0.39
C GLU A 9 18.02 17.79 -1.86
N GLU A 10 19.31 17.94 -2.19
CA GLU A 10 19.75 18.20 -3.58
C GLU A 10 19.50 17.01 -4.50
N SER A 11 19.89 15.82 -4.06
CA SER A 11 19.65 14.58 -4.81
C SER A 11 18.17 14.26 -4.92
N LEU A 12 17.37 14.57 -3.89
CA LEU A 12 15.92 14.43 -3.92
C LEU A 12 15.27 15.41 -4.91
N ALA A 13 15.71 16.68 -4.94
CA ALA A 13 15.25 17.67 -5.91
C ALA A 13 15.54 17.24 -7.35
N LYS A 14 16.74 16.70 -7.62
CA LYS A 14 17.09 16.13 -8.92
C LYS A 14 16.19 14.96 -9.30
N MET A 15 15.93 14.03 -8.36
CA MET A 15 15.01 12.91 -8.57
C MET A 15 13.60 13.40 -8.89
N LEU A 16 13.08 14.37 -8.13
CA LEU A 16 11.76 14.95 -8.34
C LEU A 16 11.62 15.54 -9.76
N ALA A 17 12.63 16.30 -10.21
CA ALA A 17 12.64 16.87 -11.55
C ALA A 17 12.62 15.79 -12.65
N ARG A 18 13.39 14.70 -12.49
CA ARG A 18 13.42 13.56 -13.43
C ARG A 18 12.07 12.83 -13.46
N VAL A 19 11.49 12.53 -12.29
CA VAL A 19 10.17 11.88 -12.21
C VAL A 19 9.10 12.76 -12.83
N ARG A 20 9.16 14.08 -12.64
CA ARG A 20 8.20 15.03 -13.23
C ARG A 20 8.30 15.04 -14.76
N ALA A 21 9.49 15.12 -15.32
CA ALA A 21 9.70 15.04 -16.78
C ALA A 21 9.25 13.68 -17.36
N ALA A 22 9.49 12.59 -16.65
CA ALA A 22 8.99 11.26 -17.02
C ALA A 22 7.45 11.19 -16.97
N GLN A 23 6.84 11.78 -15.96
CA GLN A 23 5.40 11.83 -15.80
C GLN A 23 4.72 12.67 -16.90
N GLU A 24 5.26 13.82 -17.25
CA GLU A 24 4.75 14.65 -18.35
C GLU A 24 4.75 13.87 -19.68
N LYS A 25 5.81 13.11 -19.97
CA LYS A 25 5.83 12.20 -21.11
C LYS A 25 4.78 11.08 -20.97
N PHE A 26 4.67 10.47 -19.81
CA PHE A 26 3.73 9.37 -19.55
C PHE A 26 2.28 9.83 -19.63
N ALA A 27 1.96 11.08 -19.28
CA ALA A 27 0.64 11.68 -19.40
C ALA A 27 0.06 11.61 -20.82
N THR A 28 0.93 11.58 -21.85
CA THR A 28 0.51 11.51 -23.26
C THR A 28 0.20 10.08 -23.76
N TYR A 29 0.41 9.05 -22.92
CA TYR A 29 0.25 7.66 -23.35
C TYR A 29 -1.22 7.27 -23.52
N THR A 30 -1.47 6.39 -24.48
CA THR A 30 -2.80 5.82 -24.73
C THR A 30 -3.18 4.78 -23.69
N GLN A 31 -4.48 4.46 -23.59
CA GLN A 31 -4.96 3.41 -22.69
C GLN A 31 -4.27 2.07 -22.97
N GLU A 32 -4.09 1.70 -24.23
CA GLU A 32 -3.43 0.45 -24.63
C GLU A 32 -1.98 0.37 -24.14
N GLN A 33 -1.22 1.47 -24.28
CA GLN A 33 0.16 1.55 -23.76
C GLN A 33 0.20 1.41 -22.25
N VAL A 34 -0.71 2.09 -21.55
CA VAL A 34 -0.83 2.03 -20.09
C VAL A 34 -1.21 0.63 -19.62
N ASP A 35 -2.18 -0.01 -20.28
CA ASP A 35 -2.64 -1.35 -19.92
C ASP A 35 -1.55 -2.41 -20.13
N LYS A 36 -0.76 -2.30 -21.20
CA LYS A 36 0.42 -3.13 -21.43
C LYS A 36 1.45 -2.98 -20.30
N ILE A 37 1.78 -1.75 -19.93
CA ILE A 37 2.74 -1.44 -18.86
C ILE A 37 2.23 -2.00 -17.53
N PHE A 38 0.96 -1.75 -17.20
CA PHE A 38 0.33 -2.23 -15.97
C PHE A 38 0.35 -3.76 -15.86
N PHE A 39 0.06 -4.47 -16.95
CA PHE A 39 0.13 -5.93 -17.02
C PHE A 39 1.54 -6.45 -16.73
N HIS A 40 2.54 -5.97 -17.46
CA HIS A 40 3.93 -6.46 -17.32
C HIS A 40 4.49 -6.18 -15.92
N ALA A 41 4.22 -5.01 -15.37
CA ALA A 41 4.61 -4.62 -14.02
C ALA A 41 3.96 -5.52 -12.95
N ALA A 42 2.66 -5.82 -13.07
CA ALA A 42 1.94 -6.68 -12.16
C ALA A 42 2.45 -8.14 -12.22
N VAL A 43 2.69 -8.67 -13.41
CA VAL A 43 3.25 -10.02 -13.59
C VAL A 43 4.64 -10.15 -12.99
N ALA A 44 5.52 -9.16 -13.19
CA ALA A 44 6.86 -9.17 -12.62
C ALA A 44 6.83 -9.12 -11.08
N ALA A 45 6.02 -8.23 -10.51
CA ALA A 45 5.81 -8.15 -9.07
C ALA A 45 5.29 -9.48 -8.48
N ASN A 46 4.30 -10.10 -9.13
CA ASN A 46 3.74 -11.38 -8.69
C ASN A 46 4.75 -12.54 -8.76
N LYS A 47 5.59 -12.58 -9.80
CA LYS A 47 6.68 -13.57 -9.91
C LYS A 47 7.66 -13.47 -8.74
N MET A 48 7.91 -12.26 -8.25
CA MET A 48 8.84 -12.00 -7.16
C MET A 48 8.19 -11.99 -5.76
N ARG A 49 6.91 -12.37 -5.63
CA ARG A 49 6.17 -12.36 -4.37
C ARG A 49 6.84 -13.12 -3.22
N ILE A 50 7.45 -14.27 -3.52
CA ILE A 50 8.13 -15.10 -2.52
C ILE A 50 9.48 -14.49 -2.08
N PRO A 51 10.42 -14.16 -2.99
CA PRO A 51 11.66 -13.50 -2.61
C PRO A 51 11.43 -12.22 -1.82
N LEU A 52 10.49 -11.37 -2.25
CA LEU A 52 10.16 -10.11 -1.57
C LEU A 52 9.56 -10.34 -0.17
N ALA A 53 8.75 -11.37 0.03
CA ALA A 53 8.21 -11.72 1.34
C ALA A 53 9.33 -12.16 2.31
N LYS A 54 10.25 -13.01 1.86
CA LYS A 54 11.42 -13.42 2.65
C LYS A 54 12.29 -12.22 3.03
N MET A 55 12.60 -11.37 2.06
CA MET A 55 13.39 -10.16 2.29
C MET A 55 12.72 -9.19 3.28
N ALA A 56 11.40 -9.05 3.22
CA ALA A 56 10.65 -8.19 4.14
C ALA A 56 10.70 -8.72 5.58
N VAL A 57 10.51 -10.03 5.82
CA VAL A 57 10.60 -10.62 7.15
C VAL A 57 12.03 -10.53 7.69
N GLU A 58 13.03 -10.85 6.86
CA GLU A 58 14.44 -10.79 7.24
C GLU A 58 14.88 -9.38 7.64
N GLU A 59 14.49 -8.36 6.87
CA GLU A 59 14.87 -6.96 7.15
C GLU A 59 14.12 -6.36 8.34
N THR A 60 12.83 -6.68 8.50
CA THR A 60 11.97 -6.02 9.50
C THR A 60 11.82 -6.79 10.80
N GLY A 61 12.02 -8.10 10.77
CA GLY A 61 11.68 -9.00 11.87
C GLY A 61 10.17 -9.12 12.13
N MET A 62 9.32 -8.69 11.20
CA MET A 62 7.87 -8.58 11.40
C MET A 62 7.09 -9.52 10.49
N GLY A 63 6.09 -10.18 11.08
CA GLY A 63 5.12 -11.00 10.37
C GLY A 63 5.65 -12.38 9.97
N VAL A 64 5.00 -13.02 9.01
CA VAL A 64 5.23 -14.38 8.55
C VAL A 64 5.46 -14.38 7.04
N VAL A 65 6.44 -15.14 6.55
CA VAL A 65 6.80 -15.18 5.13
C VAL A 65 5.62 -15.61 4.26
N GLU A 66 4.92 -16.68 4.66
CA GLU A 66 3.79 -17.26 3.93
C GLU A 66 2.66 -16.24 3.74
N ASP A 67 2.34 -15.51 4.80
CA ASP A 67 1.29 -14.48 4.78
C ASP A 67 1.72 -13.25 3.97
N LYS A 68 3.00 -12.86 4.04
CA LYS A 68 3.52 -11.78 3.19
C LYS A 68 3.56 -12.17 1.71
N VAL A 69 3.70 -13.46 1.38
CA VAL A 69 3.53 -13.95 0.00
C VAL A 69 2.10 -13.70 -0.48
N ILE A 70 1.09 -13.99 0.37
CA ILE A 70 -0.31 -13.72 0.07
C ILE A 70 -0.55 -12.21 -0.11
N LYS A 71 0.00 -11.37 0.76
CA LYS A 71 -0.08 -9.89 0.63
C LYS A 71 0.52 -9.38 -0.68
N ASN A 72 1.71 -9.86 -1.06
CA ASN A 72 2.35 -9.47 -2.30
C ASN A 72 1.57 -9.95 -3.53
N HIS A 73 1.02 -11.17 -3.47
CA HIS A 73 0.15 -11.71 -4.51
C HIS A 73 -1.12 -10.86 -4.67
N TYR A 74 -1.76 -10.50 -3.55
CA TYR A 74 -2.93 -9.62 -3.56
C TYR A 74 -2.60 -8.26 -4.19
N ALA A 75 -1.49 -7.63 -3.74
CA ALA A 75 -1.07 -6.32 -4.24
C ALA A 75 -0.72 -6.31 -5.74
N ALA A 76 -0.28 -7.44 -6.29
CA ALA A 76 0.06 -7.58 -7.69
C ALA A 76 -1.13 -8.09 -8.53
N GLU A 77 -1.55 -9.33 -8.33
CA GLU A 77 -2.50 -10.01 -9.23
C GLU A 77 -3.95 -9.61 -8.98
N TYR A 78 -4.39 -9.54 -7.72
CA TYR A 78 -5.77 -9.12 -7.43
C TYR A 78 -6.01 -7.67 -7.82
N ILE A 79 -5.05 -6.79 -7.55
CA ILE A 79 -5.12 -5.37 -7.95
C ILE A 79 -5.12 -5.24 -9.48
N TYR A 80 -4.28 -6.00 -10.18
CA TYR A 80 -4.32 -6.03 -11.65
C TYR A 80 -5.70 -6.46 -12.15
N ASN A 81 -6.23 -7.59 -11.66
CA ASN A 81 -7.53 -8.09 -12.10
C ASN A 81 -8.69 -7.15 -11.77
N ALA A 82 -8.63 -6.42 -10.65
CA ALA A 82 -9.65 -5.45 -10.28
C ALA A 82 -9.67 -4.21 -11.19
N TYR A 83 -8.51 -3.79 -11.72
CA TYR A 83 -8.39 -2.52 -12.45
C TYR A 83 -7.97 -2.63 -13.91
N LYS A 84 -7.69 -3.83 -14.44
CA LYS A 84 -7.21 -4.02 -15.82
C LYS A 84 -8.16 -3.41 -16.87
N ASP A 85 -9.46 -3.52 -16.66
CA ASP A 85 -10.49 -3.05 -17.58
C ASP A 85 -10.97 -1.62 -17.27
N THR A 86 -10.41 -0.97 -16.22
CA THR A 86 -10.78 0.40 -15.85
C THR A 86 -10.16 1.40 -16.81
N LYS A 87 -10.98 2.24 -17.40
CA LYS A 87 -10.52 3.37 -18.23
C LYS A 87 -9.88 4.45 -17.36
N THR A 88 -8.65 4.82 -17.70
CA THR A 88 -7.86 5.82 -16.98
C THR A 88 -7.24 6.88 -17.91
N CYS A 89 -7.59 6.84 -19.20
CA CYS A 89 -7.08 7.76 -20.22
C CYS A 89 -8.22 8.36 -21.02
N GLY A 90 -8.21 9.68 -21.15
CA GLY A 90 -9.16 10.41 -21.99
C GLY A 90 -10.60 10.36 -21.49
N VAL A 91 -11.56 10.42 -22.40
CA VAL A 91 -12.97 10.44 -22.04
C VAL A 91 -13.42 9.10 -21.50
N ILE A 92 -13.85 9.08 -20.23
CA ILE A 92 -14.33 7.89 -19.53
C ILE A 92 -15.85 7.76 -19.51
N GLU A 93 -16.56 8.89 -19.60
CA GLU A 93 -18.02 8.91 -19.58
C GLU A 93 -18.55 10.15 -20.33
N ARG A 94 -19.68 10.00 -21.01
CA ARG A 94 -20.49 11.10 -21.54
C ARG A 94 -21.92 10.94 -21.08
N ASP A 95 -22.42 11.95 -20.41
CA ASP A 95 -23.83 12.06 -20.01
C ASP A 95 -24.50 13.11 -20.90
N GLU A 96 -25.20 12.65 -21.92
CA GLU A 96 -25.85 13.54 -22.88
C GLU A 96 -27.06 14.27 -22.26
N GLY A 97 -27.70 13.68 -21.25
CA GLY A 97 -28.84 14.27 -20.54
C GLY A 97 -28.47 15.53 -19.75
N PHE A 98 -27.27 15.56 -19.16
CA PHE A 98 -26.75 16.71 -18.43
C PHE A 98 -25.67 17.48 -19.21
N GLY A 99 -25.31 17.05 -20.41
CA GLY A 99 -24.26 17.69 -21.21
C GLY A 99 -22.87 17.57 -20.56
N LEU A 100 -22.61 16.52 -19.77
CA LEU A 100 -21.36 16.33 -19.03
C LEU A 100 -20.44 15.35 -19.74
N THR A 101 -19.16 15.67 -19.76
CA THR A 101 -18.10 14.75 -20.20
C THR A 101 -17.08 14.61 -19.07
N ARG A 102 -16.85 13.37 -18.61
CA ARG A 102 -15.79 13.04 -17.64
C ARG A 102 -14.54 12.61 -18.38
N ILE A 103 -13.42 13.23 -18.05
CA ILE A 103 -12.12 12.96 -18.65
C ILE A 103 -11.18 12.52 -17.54
N ALA A 104 -10.48 11.38 -17.73
CA ALA A 104 -9.45 10.92 -16.81
C ALA A 104 -8.10 11.56 -17.17
N GLU A 105 -7.55 12.31 -16.24
CA GLU A 105 -6.23 12.94 -16.34
C GLU A 105 -5.35 12.53 -15.15
N PRO A 106 -4.02 12.40 -15.34
CA PRO A 106 -3.11 12.16 -14.23
C PRO A 106 -3.07 13.35 -13.28
N VAL A 107 -2.83 13.07 -12.00
CA VAL A 107 -2.67 14.11 -10.97
C VAL A 107 -1.30 14.78 -11.06
N GLY A 108 -0.27 14.03 -11.47
CA GLY A 108 1.12 14.49 -11.53
C GLY A 108 2.08 13.53 -10.83
N VAL A 109 2.97 14.06 -10.00
CA VAL A 109 3.93 13.27 -9.20
C VAL A 109 3.37 13.03 -7.81
N LEU A 110 3.32 11.76 -7.38
CA LEU A 110 2.82 11.36 -6.10
C LEU A 110 3.95 11.02 -5.12
N ALA A 111 3.82 11.49 -3.88
CA ALA A 111 4.67 11.07 -2.76
C ALA A 111 4.07 9.82 -2.09
N ALA A 112 4.80 8.71 -2.06
CA ALA A 112 4.37 7.48 -1.43
C ALA A 112 5.16 7.19 -0.16
N VAL A 113 4.53 7.30 1.01
CA VAL A 113 5.12 6.87 2.28
C VAL A 113 4.76 5.41 2.54
N ILE A 114 5.77 4.59 2.82
CA ILE A 114 5.64 3.14 2.96
C ILE A 114 5.92 2.71 4.39
N PRO A 115 5.05 1.87 5.01
CA PRO A 115 5.21 1.41 6.40
C PRO A 115 6.19 0.23 6.52
N THR A 116 6.61 -0.10 7.75
CA THR A 116 7.38 -1.31 8.06
C THR A 116 6.55 -2.59 8.02
N THR A 117 5.28 -2.51 8.36
CA THR A 117 4.40 -3.67 8.52
C THR A 117 4.09 -4.38 7.20
N ASN A 118 3.96 -3.61 6.11
CA ASN A 118 3.58 -4.10 4.79
C ASN A 118 4.44 -3.44 3.69
N PRO A 119 5.77 -3.53 3.75
CA PRO A 119 6.65 -2.70 2.93
C PRO A 119 6.53 -3.05 1.44
N THR A 120 6.67 -4.33 1.09
CA THR A 120 6.71 -4.78 -0.31
C THR A 120 5.35 -4.70 -0.98
N SER A 121 4.30 -5.20 -0.33
CA SER A 121 2.94 -5.14 -0.89
C SER A 121 2.44 -3.71 -1.07
N THR A 122 2.76 -2.79 -0.13
CA THR A 122 2.38 -1.37 -0.27
C THR A 122 3.16 -0.69 -1.41
N ALA A 123 4.45 -0.99 -1.57
CA ALA A 123 5.25 -0.47 -2.68
C ALA A 123 4.73 -0.98 -4.03
N ILE A 124 4.43 -2.28 -4.15
CA ILE A 124 3.83 -2.87 -5.35
C ILE A 124 2.51 -2.19 -5.68
N PHE A 125 1.57 -2.14 -4.73
CA PHE A 125 0.25 -1.55 -4.92
C PHE A 125 0.32 -0.10 -5.41
N LYS A 126 1.07 0.75 -4.68
CA LYS A 126 1.18 2.17 -5.03
C LYS A 126 1.84 2.39 -6.38
N SER A 127 2.87 1.61 -6.70
CA SER A 127 3.53 1.67 -8.01
C SER A 127 2.58 1.26 -9.14
N LEU A 128 1.83 0.18 -8.99
CA LEU A 128 0.89 -0.30 -10.00
C LEU A 128 -0.25 0.70 -10.25
N ILE A 129 -0.83 1.28 -9.19
CA ILE A 129 -1.91 2.28 -9.34
C ILE A 129 -1.39 3.55 -10.01
N CYS A 130 -0.17 4.00 -9.66
CA CYS A 130 0.44 5.17 -10.31
C CYS A 130 0.68 4.91 -11.81
N LEU A 131 1.18 3.73 -12.18
CA LEU A 131 1.35 3.35 -13.59
C LEU A 131 0.00 3.31 -14.32
N LYS A 132 -1.03 2.67 -13.75
CA LYS A 132 -2.36 2.58 -14.37
C LYS A 132 -3.00 3.95 -14.60
N THR A 133 -2.66 4.95 -13.78
CA THR A 133 -3.24 6.30 -13.82
C THR A 133 -2.28 7.35 -14.42
N ARG A 134 -1.19 6.94 -15.06
CA ARG A 134 -0.18 7.80 -15.70
C ARG A 134 0.48 8.82 -14.77
N ASN A 135 0.58 8.49 -13.49
CA ASN A 135 1.24 9.33 -12.49
C ASN A 135 2.71 8.93 -12.31
N GLY A 136 3.55 9.91 -11.96
CA GLY A 136 4.88 9.66 -11.43
C GLY A 136 4.83 9.32 -9.93
N LEU A 137 5.81 8.58 -9.43
CA LEU A 137 5.86 8.16 -8.05
C LEU A 137 7.23 8.38 -7.43
N ILE A 138 7.30 8.98 -6.23
CA ILE A 138 8.50 8.97 -5.40
C ILE A 138 8.18 8.27 -4.08
N ILE A 139 8.90 7.18 -3.82
CA ILE A 139 8.73 6.34 -2.65
C ILE A 139 9.65 6.81 -1.52
N SER A 140 9.06 7.06 -0.35
CA SER A 140 9.78 7.22 0.93
C SER A 140 9.59 5.92 1.74
N PRO A 141 10.57 5.01 1.73
CA PRO A 141 10.50 3.79 2.53
C PRO A 141 10.69 4.11 4.01
N HIS A 142 10.13 3.26 4.87
CA HIS A 142 10.48 3.32 6.28
C HIS A 142 11.96 2.90 6.47
N PRO A 143 12.75 3.57 7.33
CA PRO A 143 14.18 3.26 7.51
C PRO A 143 14.48 1.79 7.82
N ARG A 144 13.60 1.11 8.57
CA ARG A 144 13.71 -0.30 8.95
C ARG A 144 13.22 -1.30 7.90
N ALA A 145 12.76 -0.82 6.72
CA ALA A 145 12.25 -1.65 5.64
C ALA A 145 12.68 -1.09 4.26
N LYS A 146 13.79 -0.36 4.23
CA LYS A 146 14.19 0.36 3.02
C LYS A 146 14.63 -0.56 1.88
N LYS A 147 15.37 -1.63 2.19
CA LYS A 147 15.90 -2.53 1.17
C LYS A 147 14.80 -3.29 0.44
N CYS A 148 13.91 -3.94 1.17
CA CYS A 148 12.80 -4.70 0.59
C CYS A 148 11.78 -3.78 -0.13
N THR A 149 11.55 -2.57 0.38
CA THR A 149 10.68 -1.57 -0.27
C THR A 149 11.27 -1.12 -1.61
N ILE A 150 12.56 -0.76 -1.63
CA ILE A 150 13.26 -0.31 -2.83
C ILE A 150 13.32 -1.44 -3.86
N GLU A 151 13.62 -2.65 -3.43
CA GLU A 151 13.65 -3.82 -4.31
C GLU A 151 12.29 -4.07 -4.98
N ALA A 152 11.19 -4.00 -4.21
CA ALA A 152 9.85 -4.13 -4.76
C ALA A 152 9.54 -3.03 -5.81
N ALA A 153 9.92 -1.78 -5.54
CA ALA A 153 9.77 -0.67 -6.47
C ALA A 153 10.62 -0.84 -7.73
N ARG A 154 11.88 -1.32 -7.57
CA ARG A 154 12.82 -1.57 -8.67
C ARG A 154 12.28 -2.62 -9.65
N ILE A 155 11.76 -3.73 -9.14
CA ILE A 155 11.16 -4.81 -9.95
C ILE A 155 9.99 -4.27 -10.78
N VAL A 156 9.11 -3.48 -10.16
CA VAL A 156 7.97 -2.88 -10.85
C VAL A 156 8.43 -1.89 -11.92
N LEU A 157 9.41 -1.02 -11.60
CA LEU A 157 9.95 -0.04 -12.54
C LEU A 157 10.61 -0.70 -13.74
N GLU A 158 11.48 -1.69 -13.52
CA GLU A 158 12.20 -2.38 -14.59
C GLU A 158 11.23 -3.03 -15.59
N ALA A 159 10.24 -3.77 -15.08
CA ALA A 159 9.22 -4.38 -15.93
C ALA A 159 8.34 -3.35 -16.65
N ALA A 160 8.04 -2.21 -16.00
CA ALA A 160 7.29 -1.13 -16.63
C ALA A 160 8.10 -0.48 -17.78
N VAL A 161 9.40 -0.24 -17.57
CA VAL A 161 10.30 0.32 -18.58
C VAL A 161 10.49 -0.64 -19.77
N GLU A 162 10.68 -1.93 -19.51
CA GLU A 162 10.73 -2.96 -20.56
C GLU A 162 9.44 -3.00 -21.39
N ALA A 163 8.29 -2.70 -20.77
CA ALA A 163 7.00 -2.62 -21.44
C ALA A 163 6.77 -1.28 -22.18
N GLY A 164 7.66 -0.28 -22.00
CA GLY A 164 7.64 0.99 -22.68
C GLY A 164 7.38 2.22 -21.80
N ALA A 165 7.32 2.09 -20.47
CA ALA A 165 7.20 3.24 -19.58
C ALA A 165 8.48 4.12 -19.61
N PRO A 166 8.38 5.42 -19.28
CA PRO A 166 9.56 6.26 -19.10
C PRO A 166 10.47 5.75 -17.96
N GLU A 167 11.79 5.81 -18.13
CA GLU A 167 12.79 5.24 -17.21
C GLU A 167 12.69 5.74 -15.76
N ASP A 168 12.39 7.02 -15.58
CA ASP A 168 12.36 7.66 -14.27
C ASP A 168 10.92 7.82 -13.69
N ILE A 169 9.96 7.05 -14.17
CA ILE A 169 8.55 7.21 -13.73
C ILE A 169 8.33 6.84 -12.26
N ILE A 170 9.19 6.00 -11.67
CA ILE A 170 9.21 5.65 -10.27
C ILE A 170 10.60 5.94 -9.70
N GLY A 171 10.68 6.78 -8.67
CA GLY A 171 11.88 7.06 -7.90
C GLY A 171 11.72 6.67 -6.43
N TRP A 172 12.82 6.69 -5.68
CA TRP A 172 12.82 6.40 -4.24
C TRP A 172 13.95 7.11 -3.50
N ILE A 173 13.76 7.29 -2.20
CA ILE A 173 14.77 7.80 -1.26
C ILE A 173 15.59 6.60 -0.76
N ASP A 174 16.91 6.58 -0.99
CA ASP A 174 17.79 5.48 -0.56
C ASP A 174 18.15 5.57 0.92
N GLN A 175 18.23 6.79 1.47
CA GLN A 175 18.48 7.05 2.88
C GLN A 175 17.32 7.89 3.44
N PRO A 176 16.18 7.23 3.77
CA PRO A 176 15.00 7.95 4.21
C PRO A 176 15.20 8.59 5.58
N THR A 177 14.84 9.88 5.67
CA THR A 177 14.81 10.68 6.87
C THR A 177 13.50 11.43 6.99
N VAL A 178 13.16 11.91 8.19
CA VAL A 178 11.95 12.72 8.40
C VAL A 178 11.96 14.00 7.56
N PRO A 179 13.08 14.77 7.48
CA PRO A 179 13.17 15.94 6.60
C PRO A 179 12.91 15.61 5.12
N LEU A 180 13.54 14.56 4.57
CA LEU A 180 13.34 14.17 3.17
C LEU A 180 11.92 13.70 2.89
N SER A 181 11.31 12.94 3.82
CA SER A 181 9.89 12.55 3.73
C SER A 181 8.98 13.79 3.77
N GLY A 182 9.29 14.77 4.59
CA GLY A 182 8.59 16.06 4.63
C GLY A 182 8.76 16.86 3.33
N MET A 183 9.94 16.84 2.73
CA MET A 183 10.20 17.52 1.46
C MET A 183 9.35 16.96 0.33
N ILE A 184 9.32 15.63 0.12
CA ILE A 184 8.49 15.06 -0.95
C ILE A 184 7.00 15.32 -0.74
N MET A 185 6.53 15.38 0.52
CA MET A 185 5.13 15.72 0.80
C MET A 185 4.78 17.17 0.40
N ARG A 186 5.73 18.10 0.50
CA ARG A 186 5.51 19.49 0.10
C ARG A 186 5.62 19.69 -1.40
N GLU A 187 6.52 18.96 -2.07
CA GLU A 187 6.85 19.16 -3.49
C GLU A 187 6.00 18.32 -4.45
N ALA A 188 5.45 17.18 -3.99
CA ALA A 188 4.56 16.35 -4.78
C ALA A 188 3.19 17.01 -5.02
N ASP A 189 2.48 16.51 -6.02
CA ASP A 189 1.15 17.01 -6.38
C ASP A 189 0.05 16.34 -5.53
N MET A 190 0.31 15.11 -5.02
CA MET A 190 -0.57 14.38 -4.10
C MET A 190 0.25 13.43 -3.23
N ILE A 191 -0.29 13.09 -2.06
CA ILE A 191 0.37 12.21 -1.09
C ILE A 191 -0.44 10.93 -0.87
N LEU A 192 0.24 9.80 -0.95
CA LEU A 192 -0.28 8.48 -0.56
C LEU A 192 0.48 8.01 0.70
N ALA A 193 0.01 8.39 1.88
CA ALA A 193 0.69 8.07 3.14
C ALA A 193 0.10 6.81 3.78
N THR A 194 0.94 5.79 4.02
CA THR A 194 0.60 4.64 4.86
C THR A 194 1.60 4.55 5.99
N GLY A 195 1.16 4.71 7.24
CA GLY A 195 2.07 4.76 8.37
C GLY A 195 1.39 5.02 9.71
N GLY A 196 2.17 5.31 10.74
CA GLY A 196 1.64 5.65 12.05
C GLY A 196 0.90 7.00 12.08
N PRO A 197 0.15 7.29 13.18
CA PRO A 197 -0.69 8.49 13.28
C PRO A 197 0.07 9.80 13.04
N GLY A 198 1.32 9.91 13.50
CA GLY A 198 2.15 11.08 13.28
C GLY A 198 2.46 11.35 11.81
N MET A 199 2.72 10.30 11.03
CA MET A 199 3.00 10.40 9.60
C MET A 199 1.73 10.78 8.81
N VAL A 200 0.60 10.19 9.15
CA VAL A 200 -0.70 10.52 8.55
C VAL A 200 -1.08 11.98 8.84
N LYS A 201 -0.88 12.43 10.09
CA LYS A 201 -1.09 13.84 10.47
C LYS A 201 -0.18 14.78 9.66
N ALA A 202 1.10 14.42 9.50
CA ALA A 202 2.05 15.22 8.69
C ALA A 202 1.60 15.30 7.23
N ALA A 203 1.11 14.21 6.63
CA ALA A 203 0.58 14.20 5.28
C ALA A 203 -0.62 15.14 5.11
N TYR A 204 -1.61 15.07 5.98
CA TYR A 204 -2.78 15.97 5.93
C TYR A 204 -2.44 17.43 6.24
N SER A 205 -1.37 17.68 7.01
CA SER A 205 -0.93 19.04 7.36
C SER A 205 0.05 19.65 6.33
N SER A 206 0.38 18.93 5.26
CA SER A 206 1.35 19.39 4.24
C SER A 206 0.84 20.50 3.33
N GLY A 207 -0.47 20.74 3.30
CA GLY A 207 -1.12 21.66 2.35
C GLY A 207 -1.35 21.08 0.96
N LYS A 208 -1.07 19.78 0.76
CA LYS A 208 -1.30 19.04 -0.49
C LYS A 208 -2.47 18.06 -0.34
N PRO A 209 -3.15 17.69 -1.43
CA PRO A 209 -4.10 16.59 -1.41
C PRO A 209 -3.43 15.32 -0.87
N ALA A 210 -4.05 14.66 0.11
CA ALA A 210 -3.47 13.49 0.75
C ALA A 210 -4.51 12.41 0.98
N LEU A 211 -4.12 11.16 0.72
CA LEU A 211 -4.82 9.95 1.15
C LEU A 211 -3.95 9.27 2.22
N GLY A 212 -4.34 9.47 3.47
CA GLY A 212 -3.64 8.94 4.64
C GLY A 212 -4.32 7.70 5.19
N VAL A 213 -3.53 6.64 5.37
CA VAL A 213 -3.97 5.38 5.98
C VAL A 213 -3.11 5.11 7.22
N GLY A 214 -3.74 5.17 8.38
CA GLY A 214 -3.11 4.94 9.68
C GLY A 214 -3.40 3.56 10.26
N ALA A 215 -3.14 3.42 11.55
CA ALA A 215 -3.58 2.25 12.31
C ALA A 215 -5.11 2.21 12.36
N GLY A 216 -5.70 1.09 11.91
CA GLY A 216 -7.13 0.85 12.01
C GLY A 216 -7.52 0.39 13.41
N ASN A 217 -8.77 0.65 13.77
CA ASN A 217 -9.44 -0.01 14.88
C ASN A 217 -10.76 -0.57 14.34
N THR A 218 -10.66 -1.71 13.65
CA THR A 218 -11.78 -2.35 12.98
C THR A 218 -12.61 -3.13 14.00
N PRO A 219 -13.86 -2.73 14.30
CA PRO A 219 -14.73 -3.50 15.18
C PRO A 219 -15.44 -4.62 14.42
N ALA A 220 -15.56 -5.78 15.06
CA ALA A 220 -16.48 -6.84 14.66
C ALA A 220 -17.65 -6.89 15.62
N ILE A 221 -18.87 -6.89 15.09
CA ILE A 221 -20.09 -6.98 15.92
C ILE A 221 -20.68 -8.38 15.78
N ILE A 222 -20.88 -9.05 16.91
CA ILE A 222 -21.47 -10.39 16.99
C ILE A 222 -22.89 -10.24 17.53
N ASP A 223 -23.84 -10.36 16.63
CA ASP A 223 -25.27 -10.30 16.89
C ASP A 223 -25.82 -11.69 17.29
N SER A 224 -26.98 -11.74 17.96
CA SER A 224 -27.64 -12.97 18.38
C SER A 224 -28.00 -13.92 17.23
N SER A 225 -28.10 -13.39 16.01
CA SER A 225 -28.37 -14.17 14.79
C SER A 225 -27.09 -14.72 14.11
N ALA A 226 -25.90 -14.39 14.63
CA ALA A 226 -24.64 -14.81 14.03
C ALA A 226 -24.39 -16.33 14.21
N ASP A 227 -23.74 -16.93 13.21
CA ASP A 227 -23.08 -18.23 13.39
C ASP A 227 -21.80 -17.99 14.24
N ILE A 228 -21.92 -18.32 15.53
CA ILE A 228 -20.88 -18.05 16.53
C ILE A 228 -19.58 -18.78 16.20
N LYS A 229 -19.66 -20.02 15.67
CA LYS A 229 -18.48 -20.81 15.30
C LYS A 229 -17.75 -20.21 14.12
N LEU A 230 -18.48 -19.80 13.10
CA LEU A 230 -17.94 -19.13 11.93
C LEU A 230 -17.33 -17.78 12.30
N ALA A 231 -18.05 -16.98 13.11
CA ALA A 231 -17.59 -15.67 13.57
C ALA A 231 -16.27 -15.77 14.34
N ALA A 232 -16.19 -16.65 15.33
CA ALA A 232 -14.97 -16.88 16.12
C ALA A 232 -13.79 -17.35 15.24
N SER A 233 -14.03 -18.28 14.31
CA SER A 233 -13.03 -18.77 13.37
C SER A 233 -12.53 -17.65 12.47
N SER A 234 -13.43 -16.86 11.87
CA SER A 234 -13.09 -15.78 10.93
C SER A 234 -12.27 -14.68 11.61
N ILE A 235 -12.66 -14.26 12.81
CA ILE A 235 -11.94 -13.22 13.58
C ILE A 235 -10.53 -13.71 13.94
N LEU A 236 -10.38 -14.95 14.41
CA LEU A 236 -9.06 -15.49 14.72
C LEU A 236 -8.16 -15.57 13.50
N HIS A 237 -8.66 -16.08 12.37
CA HIS A 237 -7.90 -16.13 11.12
C HIS A 237 -7.47 -14.74 10.66
N SER A 238 -8.39 -13.78 10.67
CA SER A 238 -8.10 -12.41 10.27
C SER A 238 -7.08 -11.75 11.21
N LYS A 239 -7.26 -11.89 12.52
CA LYS A 239 -6.41 -11.24 13.52
C LYS A 239 -5.02 -11.84 13.61
N THR A 240 -4.87 -13.14 13.43
CA THR A 240 -3.56 -13.83 13.50
C THR A 240 -2.79 -13.79 12.18
N PHE A 241 -3.43 -13.43 11.07
CA PHE A 241 -2.78 -13.30 9.77
C PHE A 241 -1.59 -12.35 9.84
N ASP A 242 -0.45 -12.80 9.35
CA ASP A 242 0.84 -12.08 9.39
C ASP A 242 1.20 -11.58 10.81
N ASN A 243 0.91 -12.38 11.84
CA ASN A 243 1.08 -12.00 13.26
C ASN A 243 0.39 -10.68 13.63
N GLY A 244 -0.78 -10.40 13.06
CA GLY A 244 -1.52 -9.17 13.29
C GLY A 244 -0.91 -7.93 12.62
N MET A 245 0.03 -8.10 11.70
CA MET A 245 0.71 -7.00 10.98
C MET A 245 -0.13 -6.40 9.85
N ILE A 246 -1.43 -6.59 9.85
CA ILE A 246 -2.34 -5.92 8.90
C ILE A 246 -3.23 -4.92 9.62
N CYS A 247 -3.27 -3.68 9.14
CA CYS A 247 -4.05 -2.60 9.75
C CYS A 247 -5.57 -2.79 9.60
N ALA A 248 -6.02 -3.68 8.73
CA ALA A 248 -7.42 -3.96 8.45
C ALA A 248 -8.02 -5.11 9.29
N SER A 249 -7.19 -5.81 10.11
CA SER A 249 -7.68 -6.88 10.98
C SER A 249 -8.49 -6.32 12.15
N GLU A 250 -9.38 -7.15 12.69
CA GLU A 250 -10.23 -6.80 13.82
C GLU A 250 -9.38 -6.44 15.05
N GLN A 251 -9.67 -5.29 15.68
CA GLN A 251 -9.01 -4.82 16.90
C GLN A 251 -9.94 -4.94 18.11
N SER A 252 -11.24 -4.90 17.88
CA SER A 252 -12.26 -4.99 18.93
C SER A 252 -13.37 -5.90 18.48
N THR A 253 -13.90 -6.71 19.41
CA THR A 253 -15.08 -7.52 19.17
C THR A 253 -16.17 -7.07 20.12
N ILE A 254 -17.30 -6.62 19.58
CA ILE A 254 -18.50 -6.20 20.33
C ILE A 254 -19.49 -7.36 20.25
N VAL A 255 -19.79 -7.98 21.37
CA VAL A 255 -20.63 -9.18 21.43
C VAL A 255 -21.89 -8.87 22.23
N LEU A 256 -23.09 -9.21 21.70
CA LEU A 256 -24.33 -9.10 22.47
C LEU A 256 -24.32 -10.04 23.67
N ALA A 257 -24.94 -9.61 24.74
CA ALA A 257 -24.87 -10.28 26.05
C ALA A 257 -25.37 -11.74 26.03
N ASP A 258 -26.39 -12.01 25.25
CA ASP A 258 -27.01 -13.32 25.10
C ASP A 258 -26.17 -14.39 24.42
N VAL A 259 -25.19 -13.97 23.58
CA VAL A 259 -24.25 -14.87 22.88
C VAL A 259 -22.80 -14.73 23.37
N TYR A 260 -22.54 -13.88 24.36
CA TYR A 260 -21.21 -13.58 24.85
C TYR A 260 -20.44 -14.80 25.36
N ASP A 261 -21.07 -15.61 26.23
CA ASP A 261 -20.42 -16.76 26.86
C ASP A 261 -20.11 -17.85 25.82
N GLU A 262 -21.03 -18.09 24.88
CA GLU A 262 -20.82 -19.02 23.78
C GLU A 262 -19.67 -18.56 22.86
N PHE A 263 -19.67 -17.30 22.47
CA PHE A 263 -18.61 -16.74 21.64
C PHE A 263 -17.24 -16.81 22.33
N LYS A 264 -17.16 -16.44 23.61
CA LYS A 264 -15.92 -16.53 24.40
C LYS A 264 -15.40 -17.96 24.48
N LYS A 265 -16.28 -18.94 24.71
CA LYS A 265 -15.92 -20.36 24.72
C LYS A 265 -15.41 -20.83 23.37
N GLU A 266 -16.04 -20.44 22.25
CA GLU A 266 -15.61 -20.79 20.91
C GLU A 266 -14.24 -20.17 20.57
N MET A 267 -13.97 -18.94 21.00
CA MET A 267 -12.65 -18.31 20.87
C MET A 267 -11.57 -19.11 21.61
N GLN A 268 -11.85 -19.51 22.86
CA GLN A 268 -10.93 -20.30 23.69
C GLN A 268 -10.67 -21.70 23.10
N LEU A 269 -11.68 -22.38 22.57
CA LEU A 269 -11.54 -23.67 21.91
C LEU A 269 -10.61 -23.61 20.68
N ARG A 270 -10.50 -22.43 20.05
CA ARG A 270 -9.61 -22.16 18.90
C ARG A 270 -8.26 -21.56 19.28
N GLY A 271 -7.95 -21.52 20.59
CA GLY A 271 -6.63 -21.10 21.09
C GLY A 271 -6.53 -19.64 21.52
N ALA A 272 -7.62 -18.86 21.54
CA ALA A 272 -7.59 -17.53 22.13
C ALA A 272 -7.44 -17.63 23.66
N TYR A 273 -6.61 -16.77 24.22
CA TYR A 273 -6.43 -16.63 25.66
C TYR A 273 -6.90 -15.24 26.10
N PHE A 274 -7.75 -15.22 27.14
CA PHE A 274 -8.27 -13.98 27.72
C PHE A 274 -7.42 -13.61 28.92
N LEU A 275 -6.66 -12.53 28.80
CA LEU A 275 -5.78 -12.04 29.85
C LEU A 275 -6.58 -11.61 31.09
N THR A 276 -6.04 -11.92 32.28
CA THR A 276 -6.49 -11.28 33.52
C THR A 276 -6.08 -9.81 33.56
N PRO A 277 -6.67 -8.97 34.46
CA PRO A 277 -6.23 -7.59 34.63
C PRO A 277 -4.73 -7.46 34.93
N GLU A 278 -4.18 -8.36 35.76
CA GLU A 278 -2.76 -8.36 36.12
C GLU A 278 -1.86 -8.74 34.95
N GLU A 279 -2.29 -9.71 34.12
CA GLU A 279 -1.57 -10.08 32.88
C GLU A 279 -1.64 -8.95 31.85
N THR A 280 -2.78 -8.27 31.75
CA THR A 280 -2.95 -7.12 30.84
C THR A 280 -1.95 -6.01 31.17
N GLU A 281 -1.73 -5.70 32.47
CA GLU A 281 -0.74 -4.69 32.86
C GLU A 281 0.71 -5.12 32.56
N LYS A 282 1.01 -6.43 32.54
CA LYS A 282 2.35 -6.93 32.17
C LYS A 282 2.63 -6.88 30.67
N VAL A 283 1.59 -6.94 29.83
CA VAL A 283 1.70 -6.93 28.36
C VAL A 283 1.66 -5.51 27.80
N ARG A 284 1.19 -4.55 28.56
CA ARG A 284 1.11 -3.13 28.22
C ARG A 284 2.48 -2.45 28.19
#